data_8e4a34495b4c2cdfbaac51bfebd5e987
#
_entry.id   8e4a34495b4c2cdfbaac51bfebd5e987
#
_cell.length_a   1.000
_cell.length_b   1.000
_cell.length_c   1.000
_cell.angle_alpha   90.00
_cell.angle_beta   90.00
_cell.angle_gamma   90.00
#
_symmetry.space_group_name_H-M   'P 1'
#
loop_
_entity.id
_entity.type
_entity.pdbx_description
1 polymer ?
#
loop_
_entity_poly.entity_id
_entity_poly.type
_entity_poly.pdbx_seq_one_letter_code
_entity_poly.pdbx_strand_id
1 'polypeptide(L)'
;MRDTLAMTSALTGRAPGSPILPLAVRDLVLRFGDTAVLDGVTLDLGPAGCTVVMGPNGSGKSLLLKLLHGLMRPTSGTIDWAGRAPAEVTARQALVFQKPVLLRRSVAANIDFVLKARGGDRARRAALLDHVGLAHKAGQPARLLSGGEAQRLALARALATDPEVLFLDEPTASLDPASVLAIEAIVGAARARGTRIVFVTHDIGQARRMADDVVFLHRGRVAEHGPAAGFFPEPQSAAARDYLNGRIVV
;
A
#
# COMPACT_ATOMS: atom_id res chain seq x y z
N MET A 1 18.59 4.62 22.93
CA MET A 1 18.18 5.86 22.21
C MET A 1 19.14 6.31 21.09
N ARG A 2 20.48 6.07 21.18
CA ARG A 2 21.44 6.38 20.08
C ARG A 2 21.38 5.39 18.92
N ASP A 3 21.13 4.10 19.17
CA ASP A 3 21.06 3.08 18.12
C ASP A 3 19.84 3.19 17.21
N THR A 4 18.70 3.68 17.71
CA THR A 4 17.49 3.89 16.92
C THR A 4 17.66 5.00 15.87
N LEU A 5 18.42 6.06 16.20
CA LEU A 5 18.71 7.16 15.28
C LEU A 5 19.70 6.76 14.17
N ALA A 6 20.69 5.90 14.48
CA ALA A 6 21.64 5.40 13.50
C ALA A 6 20.97 4.45 12.48
N MET A 7 20.08 3.57 12.93
CA MET A 7 19.29 2.71 12.03
C MET A 7 18.34 3.52 11.13
N THR A 8 17.80 4.63 11.62
CA THR A 8 16.90 5.50 10.84
C THR A 8 17.64 6.13 9.66
N SER A 9 18.89 6.57 9.85
CA SER A 9 19.70 7.20 8.78
C SER A 9 20.12 6.21 7.68
N ALA A 10 20.33 4.94 7.99
CA ALA A 10 20.74 3.93 7.02
C ALA A 10 19.60 3.49 6.06
N LEU A 11 18.35 3.81 6.39
CA LEU A 11 17.18 3.41 5.61
C LEU A 11 16.64 4.50 4.68
N THR A 12 17.08 5.77 4.82
CA THR A 12 16.57 6.89 4.03
C THR A 12 17.63 7.45 3.08
N GLY A 13 17.38 7.36 1.79
CA GLY A 13 18.19 7.99 0.72
C GLY A 13 17.42 9.06 -0.06
N ARG A 14 16.40 9.66 0.56
CA ARG A 14 15.44 10.56 -0.11
C ARG A 14 16.08 11.90 -0.49
N ALA A 15 16.12 12.20 -1.81
CA ALA A 15 16.44 13.54 -2.30
C ALA A 15 15.28 14.51 -1.97
N PRO A 16 15.60 15.78 -1.56
CA PRO A 16 14.58 16.78 -1.29
C PRO A 16 13.92 17.23 -2.60
N GLY A 17 12.64 16.89 -2.77
CA GLY A 17 11.76 17.42 -3.80
C GLY A 17 10.47 17.90 -3.14
N SER A 18 9.70 18.80 -3.79
CA SER A 18 8.37 19.15 -3.28
C SER A 18 7.54 17.90 -3.08
N PRO A 19 6.83 17.73 -1.94
CA PRO A 19 6.03 16.53 -1.65
C PRO A 19 5.02 16.27 -2.76
N ILE A 20 4.67 14.97 -2.98
CA ILE A 20 3.64 14.59 -3.96
C ILE A 20 2.23 14.56 -3.36
N LEU A 21 2.11 14.81 -2.09
CA LEU A 21 0.83 14.88 -1.37
C LEU A 21 0.47 16.35 -1.10
N PRO A 22 -0.84 16.68 -0.95
CA PRO A 22 -1.99 15.78 -0.90
C PRO A 22 -2.35 15.19 -2.27
N LEU A 23 -3.13 14.10 -2.24
CA LEU A 23 -3.78 13.53 -3.41
C LEU A 23 -5.24 14.01 -3.47
N ALA A 24 -5.68 14.47 -4.63
CA ALA A 24 -7.09 14.74 -4.92
C ALA A 24 -7.57 13.89 -6.09
N VAL A 25 -8.71 13.23 -5.93
CA VAL A 25 -9.37 12.44 -6.98
C VAL A 25 -10.77 13.01 -7.19
N ARG A 26 -11.14 13.26 -8.44
CA ARG A 26 -12.44 13.85 -8.79
C ARG A 26 -13.11 13.08 -9.92
N ASP A 27 -14.31 12.62 -9.67
CA ASP A 27 -15.22 11.98 -10.64
C ASP A 27 -14.55 10.87 -11.46
N LEU A 28 -13.69 10.07 -10.80
CA LEU A 28 -12.88 9.07 -11.46
C LEU A 28 -13.74 7.92 -11.96
N VAL A 29 -13.67 7.65 -13.26
CA VAL A 29 -14.39 6.56 -13.92
C VAL A 29 -13.41 5.62 -14.59
N LEU A 30 -13.63 4.31 -14.43
CA LEU A 30 -12.96 3.27 -15.20
C LEU A 30 -13.99 2.33 -15.80
N ARG A 31 -13.95 2.19 -17.13
CA ARG A 31 -14.83 1.28 -17.87
C ARG A 31 -14.04 0.21 -18.61
N PHE A 32 -14.64 -0.97 -18.71
CA PHE A 32 -14.22 -2.03 -19.63
C PHE A 32 -15.42 -2.35 -20.54
N GLY A 33 -15.33 -1.95 -21.80
CA GLY A 33 -16.49 -1.92 -22.70
C GLY A 33 -17.60 -1.07 -22.11
N ASP A 34 -18.81 -1.61 -22.01
CA ASP A 34 -19.97 -0.91 -21.46
C ASP A 34 -20.06 -0.93 -19.93
N THR A 35 -19.23 -1.73 -19.26
CA THR A 35 -19.28 -1.89 -17.81
C THR A 35 -18.40 -0.85 -17.11
N ALA A 36 -19.00 0.00 -16.27
CA ALA A 36 -18.27 0.86 -15.35
C ALA A 36 -17.89 0.05 -14.11
N VAL A 37 -16.59 -0.13 -13.86
CA VAL A 37 -16.07 -0.83 -12.68
C VAL A 37 -15.76 0.16 -11.56
N LEU A 38 -15.34 1.37 -11.91
CA LEU A 38 -15.34 2.54 -11.02
C LEU A 38 -16.19 3.62 -11.67
N ASP A 39 -17.02 4.29 -10.86
CA ASP A 39 -18.06 5.17 -11.36
C ASP A 39 -18.20 6.42 -10.47
N GLY A 40 -17.48 7.48 -10.83
CA GLY A 40 -17.53 8.77 -10.14
C GLY A 40 -16.83 8.75 -8.76
N VAL A 41 -15.70 8.05 -8.64
CA VAL A 41 -14.93 8.02 -7.38
C VAL A 41 -14.33 9.39 -7.12
N THR A 42 -14.69 10.00 -5.97
CA THR A 42 -14.13 11.25 -5.47
C THR A 42 -13.61 11.02 -4.06
N LEU A 43 -12.34 11.36 -3.79
CA LEU A 43 -11.71 11.27 -2.48
C LEU A 43 -10.47 12.16 -2.39
N ASP A 44 -10.10 12.52 -1.17
CA ASP A 44 -8.88 13.26 -0.85
C ASP A 44 -8.05 12.47 0.16
N LEU A 45 -6.73 12.38 -0.08
CA LEU A 45 -5.80 11.79 0.88
C LEU A 45 -4.82 12.86 1.35
N GLY A 46 -4.77 13.05 2.66
CA GLY A 46 -3.83 13.97 3.32
C GLY A 46 -2.37 13.48 3.23
N PRO A 47 -1.43 14.31 3.73
CA PRO A 47 0.01 14.06 3.57
C PRO A 47 0.56 12.92 4.43
N ALA A 48 -0.14 12.47 5.44
CA ALA A 48 0.36 11.49 6.40
C ALA A 48 -0.72 10.47 6.80
N GLY A 49 -0.32 9.42 7.48
CA GLY A 49 -1.22 8.41 8.04
C GLY A 49 -1.41 7.19 7.15
N CYS A 50 -2.42 6.38 7.50
CA CYS A 50 -2.81 5.16 6.82
C CYS A 50 -4.29 5.22 6.44
N THR A 51 -4.59 5.30 5.14
CA THR A 51 -5.94 5.10 4.62
C THR A 51 -6.14 3.62 4.36
N VAL A 52 -7.16 3.05 4.98
CA VAL A 52 -7.59 1.68 4.67
C VAL A 52 -8.75 1.74 3.67
N VAL A 53 -8.58 1.05 2.54
CA VAL A 53 -9.64 0.90 1.53
C VAL A 53 -10.33 -0.43 1.77
N MET A 54 -11.61 -0.38 2.12
CA MET A 54 -12.46 -1.54 2.42
C MET A 54 -13.60 -1.67 1.41
N GLY A 55 -14.28 -2.80 1.45
CA GLY A 55 -15.46 -3.09 0.64
C GLY A 55 -15.49 -4.53 0.13
N PRO A 56 -16.63 -4.99 -0.40
CA PRO A 56 -16.80 -6.35 -0.89
C PRO A 56 -15.84 -6.68 -2.06
N ASN A 57 -15.69 -7.98 -2.33
CA ASN A 57 -14.95 -8.42 -3.52
C ASN A 57 -15.61 -7.90 -4.78
N GLY A 58 -14.80 -7.49 -5.76
CA GLY A 58 -15.31 -6.90 -7.01
C GLY A 58 -15.69 -5.42 -6.91
N SER A 59 -15.60 -4.76 -5.76
CA SER A 59 -15.96 -3.33 -5.63
C SER A 59 -14.99 -2.35 -6.32
N GLY A 60 -13.84 -2.84 -6.85
CA GLY A 60 -12.90 -2.00 -7.60
C GLY A 60 -11.65 -1.57 -6.83
N LYS A 61 -11.41 -2.05 -5.58
CA LYS A 61 -10.29 -1.63 -4.70
C LYS A 61 -8.91 -1.72 -5.38
N SER A 62 -8.55 -2.88 -5.93
CA SER A 62 -7.26 -3.09 -6.61
C SER A 62 -7.11 -2.23 -7.87
N LEU A 63 -8.22 -1.95 -8.57
CA LEU A 63 -8.21 -1.08 -9.75
C LEU A 63 -8.01 0.38 -9.34
N LEU A 64 -8.65 0.80 -8.25
CA LEU A 64 -8.43 2.13 -7.68
C LEU A 64 -6.94 2.32 -7.35
N LEU A 65 -6.29 1.37 -6.63
CA LEU A 65 -4.86 1.47 -6.33
C LEU A 65 -3.99 1.61 -7.60
N LYS A 66 -4.29 0.81 -8.64
CA LYS A 66 -3.54 0.87 -9.91
C LYS A 66 -3.69 2.21 -10.63
N LEU A 67 -4.87 2.82 -10.58
CA LEU A 67 -5.12 4.15 -11.13
C LEU A 67 -4.37 5.23 -10.35
N LEU A 68 -4.47 5.22 -9.02
CA LEU A 68 -3.77 6.17 -8.17
C LEU A 68 -2.25 6.08 -8.36
N HIS A 69 -1.70 4.87 -8.47
CA HIS A 69 -0.27 4.65 -8.74
C HIS A 69 0.16 5.05 -10.16
N GLY A 70 -0.76 5.17 -11.11
CA GLY A 70 -0.45 5.46 -12.52
C GLY A 70 -0.12 4.23 -13.37
N LEU A 71 -0.38 3.01 -12.88
CA LEU A 71 -0.26 1.77 -13.67
C LEU A 71 -1.41 1.60 -14.68
N MET A 72 -2.51 2.31 -14.47
CA MET A 72 -3.66 2.35 -15.37
C MET A 72 -4.07 3.80 -15.58
N ARG A 73 -4.72 4.08 -16.71
CA ARG A 73 -5.35 5.37 -16.98
C ARG A 73 -6.86 5.26 -16.77
N PRO A 74 -7.49 6.26 -16.17
CA PRO A 74 -8.94 6.30 -16.05
C PRO A 74 -9.59 6.55 -17.42
N THR A 75 -10.87 6.19 -17.54
CA THR A 75 -11.70 6.53 -18.70
C THR A 75 -12.05 8.02 -18.68
N SER A 76 -12.35 8.56 -17.49
CA SER A 76 -12.60 9.98 -17.25
C SER A 76 -12.34 10.34 -15.79
N GLY A 77 -12.45 11.63 -15.45
CA GLY A 77 -12.10 12.15 -14.13
C GLY A 77 -10.63 12.50 -14.00
N THR A 78 -10.22 12.94 -12.83
CA THR A 78 -8.86 13.41 -12.58
C THR A 78 -8.26 12.78 -11.32
N ILE A 79 -6.94 12.58 -11.37
CA ILE A 79 -6.09 12.19 -10.23
C ILE A 79 -4.97 13.22 -10.17
N ASP A 80 -4.92 13.98 -9.10
CA ASP A 80 -3.96 15.06 -8.92
C ASP A 80 -3.10 14.83 -7.67
N TRP A 81 -1.80 14.70 -7.88
CA TRP A 81 -0.79 14.56 -6.84
C TRP A 81 -0.09 15.89 -6.60
N ALA A 82 -0.72 16.79 -5.83
CA ALA A 82 -0.21 18.14 -5.56
C ALA A 82 0.22 18.87 -6.86
N GLY A 83 -0.68 18.93 -7.85
CA GLY A 83 -0.45 19.56 -9.15
C GLY A 83 0.25 18.68 -10.18
N ARG A 84 0.41 17.36 -9.94
CA ARG A 84 1.10 16.42 -10.85
C ARG A 84 0.20 15.26 -11.24
N ALA A 85 0.36 14.80 -12.48
CA ALA A 85 -0.30 13.59 -12.94
C ALA A 85 0.33 12.32 -12.32
N PRO A 86 -0.41 11.20 -12.18
CA PRO A 86 0.11 9.95 -11.61
C PRO A 86 1.41 9.47 -12.25
N ALA A 87 1.54 9.57 -13.59
CA ALA A 87 2.73 9.13 -14.31
C ALA A 87 4.01 9.89 -13.91
N GLU A 88 3.89 11.15 -13.47
CA GLU A 88 5.02 12.00 -13.07
C GLU A 88 5.56 11.64 -11.68
N VAL A 89 4.73 11.00 -10.85
CA VAL A 89 5.04 10.68 -9.45
C VAL A 89 5.24 9.19 -9.18
N THR A 90 5.00 8.32 -10.16
CA THR A 90 5.13 6.85 -10.02
C THR A 90 6.49 6.43 -9.47
N ALA A 91 7.58 7.14 -9.79
CA ALA A 91 8.90 6.84 -9.27
C ALA A 91 9.05 7.09 -7.76
N ARG A 92 8.15 7.86 -7.16
CA ARG A 92 8.11 8.22 -5.73
C ARG A 92 7.08 7.40 -4.95
N GLN A 93 6.47 6.43 -5.62
CA GLN A 93 5.45 5.53 -5.08
C GLN A 93 5.93 4.08 -5.19
N ALA A 94 5.37 3.21 -4.37
CA ALA A 94 5.55 1.77 -4.49
C ALA A 94 4.21 1.06 -4.32
N LEU A 95 4.04 -0.06 -5.03
CA LEU A 95 2.86 -0.90 -4.94
C LEU A 95 3.27 -2.34 -4.67
N VAL A 96 2.73 -2.92 -3.61
CA VAL A 96 2.86 -4.33 -3.25
C VAL A 96 1.54 -5.02 -3.55
N PHE A 97 1.58 -6.02 -4.41
CA PHE A 97 0.42 -6.79 -4.83
C PHE A 97 0.09 -7.91 -3.84
N GLN A 98 -1.15 -8.35 -3.82
CA GLN A 98 -1.64 -9.50 -3.06
C GLN A 98 -0.79 -10.76 -3.29
N LYS A 99 -0.44 -11.04 -4.55
CA LYS A 99 0.51 -12.12 -4.91
C LYS A 99 1.84 -11.48 -5.28
N PRO A 100 2.89 -11.60 -4.43
CA PRO A 100 4.16 -10.95 -4.71
C PRO A 100 4.86 -11.57 -5.91
N VAL A 101 5.32 -10.72 -6.84
CA VAL A 101 6.15 -11.14 -7.97
C VAL A 101 7.62 -10.96 -7.58
N LEU A 102 8.32 -12.08 -7.39
CA LEU A 102 9.73 -12.09 -7.04
C LEU A 102 10.61 -12.48 -8.24
N LEU A 103 11.79 -11.91 -8.31
CA LEU A 103 12.78 -12.30 -9.32
C LEU A 103 13.29 -13.71 -8.99
N ARG A 104 13.56 -14.52 -10.03
CA ARG A 104 14.17 -15.86 -9.91
C ARG A 104 15.66 -15.77 -9.53
N ARG A 105 15.94 -15.15 -8.40
CA ARG A 105 17.27 -14.88 -7.85
C ARG A 105 17.25 -15.15 -6.35
N SER A 106 18.40 -14.96 -5.67
CA SER A 106 18.43 -15.01 -4.20
C SER A 106 17.64 -13.85 -3.58
N VAL A 107 17.32 -14.01 -2.30
CA VAL A 107 16.65 -12.96 -1.49
C VAL A 107 17.44 -11.65 -1.56
N ALA A 108 18.76 -11.70 -1.30
CA ALA A 108 19.63 -10.53 -1.40
C ALA A 108 19.64 -9.92 -2.80
N ALA A 109 19.71 -10.73 -3.86
CA ALA A 109 19.74 -10.24 -5.23
C ALA A 109 18.42 -9.58 -5.67
N ASN A 110 17.28 -9.90 -5.03
CA ASN A 110 16.03 -9.20 -5.24
C ASN A 110 16.10 -7.75 -4.74
N ILE A 111 16.76 -7.50 -3.61
CA ILE A 111 16.97 -6.15 -3.06
C ILE A 111 18.02 -5.40 -3.88
N ASP A 112 19.17 -6.04 -4.18
CA ASP A 112 20.23 -5.45 -4.99
C ASP A 112 19.74 -4.95 -6.35
N PHE A 113 18.80 -5.69 -6.97
CA PHE A 113 18.21 -5.30 -8.24
C PHE A 113 17.49 -3.94 -8.14
N VAL A 114 16.67 -3.77 -7.10
CA VAL A 114 15.91 -2.52 -6.90
C VAL A 114 16.84 -1.37 -6.55
N LEU A 115 17.78 -1.58 -5.61
CA LEU A 115 18.75 -0.56 -5.22
C LEU A 115 19.55 -0.08 -6.45
N LYS A 116 20.06 -1.01 -7.29
CA LYS A 116 20.78 -0.67 -8.51
C LYS A 116 19.91 0.12 -9.50
N ALA A 117 18.66 -0.31 -9.71
CA ALA A 117 17.74 0.34 -10.65
C ALA A 117 17.35 1.76 -10.22
N ARG A 118 17.47 2.08 -8.94
CA ARG A 118 17.13 3.39 -8.35
C ARG A 118 18.37 4.23 -8.01
N GLY A 119 19.57 3.77 -8.36
CA GLY A 119 20.82 4.46 -7.98
C GLY A 119 21.09 4.49 -6.48
N GLY A 120 20.43 3.58 -5.72
CA GLY A 120 20.56 3.50 -4.28
C GLY A 120 21.83 2.77 -3.83
N ASP A 121 22.27 3.05 -2.60
CA ASP A 121 23.44 2.43 -2.02
C ASP A 121 23.16 0.94 -1.69
N ARG A 122 24.00 0.07 -2.25
CA ARG A 122 23.94 -1.38 -2.00
C ARG A 122 24.22 -1.75 -0.53
N ALA A 123 24.89 -0.91 0.23
CA ALA A 123 25.12 -1.11 1.66
C ALA A 123 23.79 -1.17 2.45
N ARG A 124 22.72 -0.54 1.96
CA ARG A 124 21.38 -0.59 2.56
C ARG A 124 20.72 -1.97 2.54
N ARG A 125 21.22 -2.90 1.70
CA ARG A 125 20.63 -4.25 1.57
C ARG A 125 20.55 -4.98 2.89
N ALA A 126 21.63 -4.97 3.69
CA ALA A 126 21.67 -5.68 4.96
C ALA A 126 20.60 -5.16 5.92
N ALA A 127 20.51 -3.84 6.08
CA ALA A 127 19.51 -3.20 6.94
C ALA A 127 18.07 -3.46 6.47
N LEU A 128 17.82 -3.45 5.14
CA LEU A 128 16.50 -3.77 4.59
C LEU A 128 16.10 -5.22 4.86
N LEU A 129 17.03 -6.17 4.70
CA LEU A 129 16.76 -7.59 4.97
C LEU A 129 16.54 -7.85 6.47
N ASP A 130 17.30 -7.19 7.31
CA ASP A 130 17.15 -7.27 8.76
C ASP A 130 15.79 -6.70 9.20
N HIS A 131 15.43 -5.53 8.68
CA HIS A 131 14.14 -4.88 8.95
C HIS A 131 12.93 -5.76 8.66
N VAL A 132 12.99 -6.63 7.64
CA VAL A 132 11.90 -7.56 7.29
C VAL A 132 12.13 -8.97 7.83
N GLY A 133 13.15 -9.20 8.66
CA GLY A 133 13.48 -10.48 9.30
C GLY A 133 13.95 -11.57 8.31
N LEU A 134 14.60 -11.18 7.20
CA LEU A 134 15.08 -12.10 6.16
C LEU A 134 16.62 -12.14 6.01
N ALA A 135 17.37 -11.51 6.91
CA ALA A 135 18.84 -11.47 6.83
C ALA A 135 19.46 -12.87 6.79
N HIS A 136 18.95 -13.81 7.61
CA HIS A 136 19.41 -15.21 7.68
C HIS A 136 19.15 -16.02 6.39
N LYS A 137 18.26 -15.52 5.48
CA LYS A 137 17.91 -16.15 4.20
C LYS A 137 18.50 -15.42 2.99
N ALA A 138 19.42 -14.46 3.19
CA ALA A 138 19.95 -13.61 2.12
C ALA A 138 20.45 -14.37 0.87
N GLY A 139 21.14 -15.50 1.06
CA GLY A 139 21.64 -16.36 -0.02
C GLY A 139 20.63 -17.32 -0.62
N GLN A 140 19.46 -17.53 0.04
CA GLN A 140 18.47 -18.50 -0.37
C GLN A 140 17.76 -18.05 -1.67
N PRO A 141 17.44 -18.97 -2.61
CA PRO A 141 16.59 -18.65 -3.75
C PRO A 141 15.20 -18.15 -3.30
N ALA A 142 14.77 -16.99 -3.78
CA ALA A 142 13.52 -16.35 -3.34
C ALA A 142 12.26 -17.21 -3.61
N ARG A 143 12.32 -18.13 -4.59
CA ARG A 143 11.24 -19.08 -4.90
C ARG A 143 10.97 -20.11 -3.79
N LEU A 144 11.89 -20.26 -2.84
CA LEU A 144 11.78 -21.21 -1.72
C LEU A 144 11.24 -20.55 -0.45
N LEU A 145 10.88 -19.28 -0.52
CA LEU A 145 10.27 -18.55 0.60
C LEU A 145 8.82 -19.01 0.81
N SER A 146 8.39 -19.04 2.06
CA SER A 146 6.96 -19.16 2.40
C SER A 146 6.17 -17.94 1.89
N GLY A 147 4.84 -18.01 1.87
CA GLY A 147 3.98 -16.90 1.45
C GLY A 147 4.25 -15.62 2.24
N GLY A 148 4.31 -15.71 3.56
CA GLY A 148 4.61 -14.55 4.42
C GLY A 148 6.02 -14.00 4.21
N GLU A 149 7.04 -14.86 4.02
CA GLU A 149 8.40 -14.44 3.70
C GLU A 149 8.50 -13.77 2.33
N ALA A 150 7.81 -14.31 1.32
CA ALA A 150 7.72 -13.73 -0.01
C ALA A 150 7.10 -12.32 0.04
N GLN A 151 6.06 -12.16 0.84
CA GLN A 151 5.41 -10.86 1.03
C GLN A 151 6.31 -9.87 1.77
N ARG A 152 7.03 -10.30 2.80
CA ARG A 152 8.03 -9.44 3.49
C ARG A 152 9.17 -9.04 2.55
N LEU A 153 9.62 -9.94 1.65
CA LEU A 153 10.61 -9.58 0.63
C LEU A 153 10.06 -8.56 -0.38
N ALA A 154 8.79 -8.68 -0.79
CA ALA A 154 8.15 -7.69 -1.65
C ALA A 154 8.07 -6.32 -0.97
N LEU A 155 7.73 -6.28 0.33
CA LEU A 155 7.78 -5.05 1.13
C LEU A 155 9.19 -4.45 1.21
N ALA A 156 10.21 -5.27 1.47
CA ALA A 156 11.60 -4.80 1.48
C ALA A 156 12.02 -4.18 0.14
N ARG A 157 11.60 -4.77 -0.98
CA ARG A 157 11.83 -4.23 -2.32
C ARG A 157 11.11 -2.90 -2.54
N ALA A 158 9.88 -2.78 -2.07
CA ALA A 158 9.11 -1.54 -2.13
C ALA A 158 9.79 -0.44 -1.29
N LEU A 159 10.17 -0.76 -0.05
CA LEU A 159 10.85 0.18 0.85
C LEU A 159 12.26 0.56 0.39
N ALA A 160 12.93 -0.28 -0.38
CA ALA A 160 14.23 0.04 -0.99
C ALA A 160 14.18 1.24 -1.94
N THR A 161 12.99 1.62 -2.44
CA THR A 161 12.79 2.80 -3.29
C THR A 161 12.55 4.10 -2.53
N ASP A 162 12.51 4.07 -1.19
CA ASP A 162 12.16 5.19 -0.30
C ASP A 162 10.86 5.92 -0.73
N PRO A 163 9.74 5.19 -0.84
CA PRO A 163 8.53 5.76 -1.39
C PRO A 163 7.89 6.78 -0.45
N GLU A 164 7.31 7.84 -1.02
CA GLU A 164 6.45 8.77 -0.27
C GLU A 164 5.08 8.18 -0.01
N VAL A 165 4.60 7.35 -0.93
CA VAL A 165 3.33 6.62 -0.81
C VAL A 165 3.57 5.14 -1.06
N LEU A 166 3.12 4.30 -0.13
CA LEU A 166 3.15 2.86 -0.25
C LEU A 166 1.72 2.34 -0.36
N PHE A 167 1.41 1.77 -1.52
CA PHE A 167 0.16 1.07 -1.78
C PHE A 167 0.32 -0.41 -1.47
N LEU A 168 -0.67 -0.98 -0.80
CA LEU A 168 -0.68 -2.38 -0.36
C LEU A 168 -2.03 -3.01 -0.74
N ASP A 169 -2.01 -3.91 -1.71
CA ASP A 169 -3.21 -4.57 -2.20
C ASP A 169 -3.34 -5.94 -1.52
N GLU A 170 -4.13 -6.03 -0.46
CA GLU A 170 -4.36 -7.23 0.36
C GLU A 170 -3.06 -7.99 0.73
N PRO A 171 -2.03 -7.33 1.30
CA PRO A 171 -0.70 -7.91 1.46
C PRO A 171 -0.63 -9.06 2.46
N THR A 172 -1.69 -9.28 3.22
CA THR A 172 -1.79 -10.29 4.30
C THR A 172 -2.78 -11.40 3.98
N ALA A 173 -3.39 -11.38 2.78
CA ALA A 173 -4.37 -12.38 2.41
C ALA A 173 -3.77 -13.80 2.45
N SER A 174 -4.49 -14.71 3.08
CA SER A 174 -4.12 -16.14 3.21
C SER A 174 -2.80 -16.41 3.96
N LEU A 175 -2.37 -15.48 4.82
CA LEU A 175 -1.20 -15.65 5.65
C LEU A 175 -1.58 -16.08 7.09
N ASP A 176 -0.64 -16.71 7.77
CA ASP A 176 -0.76 -17.04 9.18
C ASP A 176 -0.71 -15.77 10.06
N PRO A 177 -1.27 -15.80 11.29
CA PRO A 177 -1.34 -14.63 12.17
C PRO A 177 0.02 -14.00 12.49
N ALA A 178 1.09 -14.80 12.64
CA ALA A 178 2.41 -14.28 12.93
C ALA A 178 2.97 -13.49 11.74
N SER A 179 2.76 -13.98 10.52
CA SER A 179 3.11 -13.27 9.28
C SER A 179 2.31 -11.97 9.11
N VAL A 180 1.01 -11.97 9.46
CA VAL A 180 0.17 -10.76 9.45
C VAL A 180 0.77 -9.69 10.37
N LEU A 181 1.04 -10.03 11.63
CA LEU A 181 1.62 -9.09 12.60
C LEU A 181 2.99 -8.56 12.17
N ALA A 182 3.83 -9.42 11.59
CA ALA A 182 5.13 -9.00 11.07
C ALA A 182 4.99 -7.96 9.93
N ILE A 183 4.05 -8.16 9.02
CA ILE A 183 3.76 -7.22 7.93
C ILE A 183 3.20 -5.90 8.48
N GLU A 184 2.26 -5.95 9.43
CA GLU A 184 1.71 -4.76 10.10
C GLU A 184 2.82 -3.95 10.78
N ALA A 185 3.76 -4.61 11.47
CA ALA A 185 4.89 -3.95 12.10
C ALA A 185 5.83 -3.25 11.09
N ILE A 186 6.13 -3.91 9.95
CA ILE A 186 6.94 -3.31 8.87
C ILE A 186 6.25 -2.07 8.29
N VAL A 187 4.95 -2.16 8.02
CA VAL A 187 4.14 -1.05 7.49
C VAL A 187 4.03 0.09 8.50
N GLY A 188 3.81 -0.23 9.78
CA GLY A 188 3.80 0.73 10.88
C GLY A 188 5.12 1.50 11.01
N ALA A 189 6.25 0.79 10.90
CA ALA A 189 7.57 1.41 10.89
C ALA A 189 7.79 2.33 9.67
N ALA A 190 7.29 1.96 8.49
CA ALA A 190 7.35 2.82 7.30
C ALA A 190 6.51 4.10 7.48
N ARG A 191 5.28 3.95 8.03
CA ARG A 191 4.41 5.07 8.39
C ARG A 191 5.08 6.01 9.40
N ALA A 192 5.69 5.48 10.45
CA ALA A 192 6.40 6.28 11.47
C ALA A 192 7.58 7.08 10.89
N ARG A 193 8.15 6.67 9.75
CA ARG A 193 9.17 7.39 8.99
C ARG A 193 8.60 8.40 7.97
N GLY A 194 7.28 8.59 7.95
CA GLY A 194 6.60 9.57 7.10
C GLY A 194 6.16 9.04 5.73
N THR A 195 6.22 7.73 5.48
CA THR A 195 5.59 7.14 4.29
C THR A 195 4.08 7.16 4.46
N ARG A 196 3.34 7.74 3.52
CA ARG A 196 1.88 7.64 3.46
C ARG A 196 1.49 6.23 3.06
N ILE A 197 0.56 5.62 3.78
CA ILE A 197 0.10 4.26 3.53
C ILE A 197 -1.31 4.28 2.93
N VAL A 198 -1.52 3.50 1.87
CA VAL A 198 -2.85 3.17 1.33
C VAL A 198 -2.96 1.65 1.34
N PHE A 199 -3.80 1.11 2.21
CA PHE A 199 -3.85 -0.29 2.55
C PHE A 199 -5.21 -0.89 2.20
N VAL A 200 -5.26 -1.82 1.27
CA VAL A 200 -6.48 -2.59 0.98
C VAL A 200 -6.52 -3.83 1.84
N THR A 201 -7.62 -4.04 2.53
CA THR A 201 -7.92 -5.28 3.25
C THR A 201 -9.42 -5.52 3.34
N HIS A 202 -9.81 -6.78 3.43
CA HIS A 202 -11.16 -7.21 3.78
C HIS A 202 -11.26 -7.68 5.24
N ASP A 203 -10.13 -7.74 5.98
CA ASP A 203 -10.10 -8.07 7.40
C ASP A 203 -10.43 -6.83 8.24
N ILE A 204 -11.60 -6.86 8.90
CA ILE A 204 -12.10 -5.76 9.75
C ILE A 204 -11.19 -5.54 10.95
N GLY A 205 -10.66 -6.62 11.55
CA GLY A 205 -9.76 -6.54 12.70
C GLY A 205 -8.45 -5.83 12.33
N GLN A 206 -7.87 -6.18 11.18
CA GLN A 206 -6.69 -5.51 10.63
C GLN A 206 -6.96 -4.04 10.29
N ALA A 207 -8.09 -3.77 9.64
CA ALA A 207 -8.49 -2.41 9.32
C ALA A 207 -8.58 -1.53 10.57
N ARG A 208 -9.19 -2.02 11.65
CA ARG A 208 -9.28 -1.31 12.94
C ARG A 208 -7.91 -0.99 13.57
N ARG A 209 -6.91 -1.88 13.40
CA ARG A 209 -5.56 -1.66 13.95
C ARG A 209 -4.74 -0.68 13.13
N MET A 210 -4.97 -0.63 11.81
CA MET A 210 -4.09 0.07 10.87
C MET A 210 -4.60 1.45 10.47
N ALA A 211 -5.93 1.64 10.39
CA ALA A 211 -6.52 2.82 9.79
C ALA A 211 -6.47 4.07 10.66
N ASP A 212 -6.10 5.20 10.05
CA ASP A 212 -6.43 6.54 10.53
C ASP A 212 -7.74 7.01 9.90
N ASP A 213 -7.92 6.71 8.61
CA ASP A 213 -9.12 6.98 7.85
C ASP A 213 -9.49 5.77 6.98
N VAL A 214 -10.76 5.64 6.66
CA VAL A 214 -11.31 4.53 5.88
C VAL A 214 -12.02 5.06 4.65
N VAL A 215 -11.72 4.47 3.50
CA VAL A 215 -12.50 4.62 2.26
C VAL A 215 -13.26 3.32 2.04
N PHE A 216 -14.58 3.36 2.14
CA PHE A 216 -15.43 2.20 1.89
C PHE A 216 -15.96 2.24 0.45
N LEU A 217 -15.50 1.29 -0.36
CA LEU A 217 -15.85 1.18 -1.78
C LEU A 217 -16.96 0.14 -1.97
N HIS A 218 -18.06 0.54 -2.59
CA HIS A 218 -19.17 -0.34 -2.91
C HIS A 218 -19.67 -0.07 -4.34
N ARG A 219 -19.80 -1.12 -5.16
CA ARG A 219 -20.25 -1.05 -6.56
C ARG A 219 -19.53 0.04 -7.38
N GLY A 220 -18.22 0.11 -7.23
CA GLY A 220 -17.38 1.08 -7.95
C GLY A 220 -17.46 2.52 -7.48
N ARG A 221 -18.16 2.80 -6.38
CA ARG A 221 -18.31 4.15 -5.81
C ARG A 221 -17.78 4.22 -4.38
N VAL A 222 -17.32 5.37 -3.94
CA VAL A 222 -17.05 5.63 -2.53
C VAL A 222 -18.38 5.80 -1.82
N ALA A 223 -18.81 4.78 -1.08
CA ALA A 223 -20.05 4.83 -0.31
C ALA A 223 -19.88 5.57 1.02
N GLU A 224 -18.64 5.58 1.56
CA GLU A 224 -18.31 6.32 2.78
C GLU A 224 -16.80 6.57 2.83
N HIS A 225 -16.41 7.76 3.32
CA HIS A 225 -15.02 8.11 3.58
C HIS A 225 -14.96 8.98 4.84
N GLY A 226 -14.12 8.60 5.79
CA GLY A 226 -13.97 9.36 7.02
C GLY A 226 -12.98 8.76 7.99
N PRO A 227 -12.75 9.45 9.13
CA PRO A 227 -11.85 8.98 10.18
C PRO A 227 -12.27 7.60 10.72
N ALA A 228 -11.30 6.71 10.94
CA ALA A 228 -11.53 5.37 11.46
C ALA A 228 -12.27 5.38 12.80
N ALA A 229 -12.01 6.37 13.65
CA ALA A 229 -12.65 6.54 14.95
C ALA A 229 -14.18 6.75 14.86
N GLY A 230 -14.68 7.33 13.76
CA GLY A 230 -16.11 7.46 13.48
C GLY A 230 -16.66 6.28 12.67
N PHE A 231 -15.92 5.85 11.65
CA PHE A 231 -16.36 4.83 10.71
C PHE A 231 -16.67 3.47 11.38
N PHE A 232 -15.79 2.97 12.24
CA PHE A 232 -15.97 1.64 12.83
C PHE A 232 -17.07 1.54 13.90
N PRO A 233 -17.28 2.51 14.78
CA PRO A 233 -18.38 2.43 15.74
C PRO A 233 -19.73 2.79 15.13
N GLU A 234 -19.77 3.74 14.18
CA GLU A 234 -21.03 4.28 13.64
C GLU A 234 -20.93 4.56 12.14
N PRO A 235 -20.87 3.49 11.28
CA PRO A 235 -20.86 3.65 9.84
C PRO A 235 -22.14 4.34 9.33
N GLN A 236 -21.98 5.38 8.51
CA GLN A 236 -23.10 6.19 8.04
C GLN A 236 -23.81 5.53 6.85
N SER A 237 -23.06 4.85 5.96
CA SER A 237 -23.65 4.15 4.83
C SER A 237 -24.26 2.81 5.24
N ALA A 238 -25.41 2.47 4.69
CA ALA A 238 -26.04 1.16 4.92
C ALA A 238 -25.12 0.01 4.48
N ALA A 239 -24.44 0.15 3.35
CA ALA A 239 -23.52 -0.86 2.83
C ALA A 239 -22.33 -1.10 3.77
N ALA A 240 -21.73 -0.04 4.35
CA ALA A 240 -20.65 -0.18 5.32
C ALA A 240 -21.13 -0.84 6.61
N ARG A 241 -22.32 -0.45 7.09
CA ARG A 241 -22.93 -1.03 8.28
C ARG A 241 -23.20 -2.53 8.12
N ASP A 242 -23.78 -2.95 7.00
CA ASP A 242 -24.04 -4.36 6.71
C ASP A 242 -22.73 -5.14 6.58
N TYR A 243 -21.73 -4.57 5.88
CA TYR A 243 -20.41 -5.18 5.74
C TYR A 243 -19.71 -5.40 7.09
N LEU A 244 -19.70 -4.39 7.97
CA LEU A 244 -19.06 -4.50 9.30
C LEU A 244 -19.80 -5.47 10.23
N ASN A 245 -21.09 -5.70 10.01
CA ASN A 245 -21.89 -6.68 10.72
C ASN A 245 -21.84 -8.09 10.11
N GLY A 246 -20.98 -8.32 9.11
CA GLY A 246 -20.83 -9.63 8.45
C GLY A 246 -22.03 -10.03 7.57
N ARG A 247 -22.89 -9.08 7.20
CA ARG A 247 -23.97 -9.33 6.24
C ARG A 247 -23.44 -9.33 4.81
N ILE A 248 -24.13 -10.08 3.95
CA ILE A 248 -23.78 -10.12 2.52
C ILE A 248 -24.14 -8.76 1.91
N VAL A 249 -23.13 -8.08 1.36
CA VAL A 249 -23.29 -6.82 0.63
C VAL A 249 -23.06 -7.12 -0.85
N VAL A 250 -24.11 -6.99 -1.67
CA VAL A 250 -24.11 -7.23 -3.13
C VAL A 250 -24.31 -5.94 -3.92
#